data_a455399e224399538a76630a8d78ab94
#
_entry.id   a455399e224399538a76630a8d78ab94
#
_cell.length_a   1.000
_cell.length_b   1.000
_cell.length_c   1.000
_cell.angle_alpha   90.00
_cell.angle_beta   90.00
_cell.angle_gamma   90.00
#
_symmetry.space_group_name_H-M   'P 1'
#
loop_
_entity.id
_entity.type
_entity.pdbx_description
1 polymer ?
#
loop_
_entity_poly.entity_id
_entity_poly.type
_entity_poly.pdbx_seq_one_letter_code
_entity_poly.pdbx_strand_id
1 'polypeptide(L)'
;MIDGGLSTPTAKKAAAKPPGIVEDWPVWGGKNRDFIVNTSGLADSWPADGPKKIWSRALGDGYSSIAEEGGVLYTTFRRNTRDVITALDAATGKTLWEYEYENPFTNAYSEAVGPGPYAMPQVVGDRVITASGTGKIHSLDKKTGKPKWSHDLYNEFHASQLQFGYSCHALPYK
;
A
#
# COMPACT_ATOMS: atom_id res chain seq x y z
N MET A 1 -26.43 48.76 -43.36
CA MET A 1 -25.39 48.17 -42.53
C MET A 1 -26.09 47.54 -41.33
N ILE A 2 -26.25 46.23 -41.34
CA ILE A 2 -26.80 45.48 -40.23
C ILE A 2 -25.73 44.46 -39.87
N ASP A 3 -25.11 44.73 -38.73
CA ASP A 3 -24.03 43.91 -38.20
C ASP A 3 -24.63 42.70 -37.49
N GLY A 4 -24.54 41.56 -38.11
CA GLY A 4 -25.05 40.29 -37.61
C GLY A 4 -24.02 39.57 -36.76
N GLY A 5 -23.93 39.88 -35.46
CA GLY A 5 -23.08 39.17 -34.51
C GLY A 5 -23.50 37.72 -34.36
N LEU A 6 -22.70 36.80 -34.90
CA LEU A 6 -22.76 35.36 -34.64
C LEU A 6 -22.26 35.09 -33.21
N SER A 7 -23.18 34.85 -32.30
CA SER A 7 -22.86 34.32 -30.98
C SER A 7 -22.45 32.84 -31.09
N THR A 8 -21.18 32.55 -30.84
CA THR A 8 -20.66 31.18 -30.67
C THR A 8 -21.32 30.52 -29.48
N PRO A 9 -21.87 29.30 -29.60
CA PRO A 9 -22.45 28.61 -28.46
C PRO A 9 -21.32 28.23 -27.50
N THR A 10 -21.39 28.77 -26.28
CA THR A 10 -20.53 28.39 -25.18
C THR A 10 -20.77 26.92 -24.86
N ALA A 11 -19.77 26.07 -25.09
CA ALA A 11 -19.84 24.65 -24.73
C ALA A 11 -20.14 24.54 -23.24
N LYS A 12 -21.30 24.00 -22.90
CA LYS A 12 -21.69 23.64 -21.54
C LYS A 12 -20.65 22.66 -21.01
N LYS A 13 -19.83 23.10 -20.03
CA LYS A 13 -18.91 22.24 -19.30
C LYS A 13 -19.72 21.09 -18.74
N ALA A 14 -19.46 19.86 -19.20
CA ALA A 14 -20.10 18.67 -18.68
C ALA A 14 -19.91 18.67 -17.16
N ALA A 15 -21.01 18.52 -16.42
CA ALA A 15 -20.97 18.40 -14.98
C ALA A 15 -20.06 17.21 -14.63
N ALA A 16 -19.07 17.43 -13.77
CA ALA A 16 -18.21 16.36 -13.30
C ALA A 16 -19.10 15.28 -12.67
N LYS A 17 -18.97 14.04 -13.15
CA LYS A 17 -19.64 12.88 -12.54
C LYS A 17 -19.26 12.87 -11.06
N PRO A 18 -20.20 12.67 -10.12
CA PRO A 18 -19.85 12.59 -8.71
C PRO A 18 -18.79 11.51 -8.52
N PRO A 19 -17.81 11.72 -7.63
CA PRO A 19 -16.77 10.73 -7.37
C PRO A 19 -17.46 9.41 -7.00
N GLY A 20 -17.03 8.32 -7.64
CA GLY A 20 -17.51 7.00 -7.33
C GLY A 20 -17.23 6.66 -5.85
N ILE A 21 -17.98 5.76 -5.27
CA ILE A 21 -17.67 5.20 -3.96
C ILE A 21 -16.38 4.40 -4.14
N VAL A 22 -15.33 4.78 -3.42
CA VAL A 22 -14.08 4.03 -3.32
C VAL A 22 -14.02 3.47 -1.90
N GLU A 23 -13.93 2.17 -1.78
CA GLU A 23 -13.81 1.51 -0.49
C GLU A 23 -12.32 1.32 -0.16
N ASP A 24 -11.93 1.63 1.08
CA ASP A 24 -10.59 1.41 1.59
C ASP A 24 -10.20 -0.08 1.52
N TRP A 25 -8.91 -0.35 1.37
CA TRP A 25 -8.32 -1.70 1.36
C TRP A 25 -7.27 -1.83 2.47
N PRO A 26 -7.65 -1.73 3.75
CA PRO A 26 -6.70 -1.62 4.88
C PRO A 26 -6.01 -2.92 5.24
N VAL A 27 -6.60 -4.06 4.88
CA VAL A 27 -6.11 -5.40 5.23
C VAL A 27 -6.18 -6.33 4.03
N TRP A 28 -5.47 -7.44 4.08
CA TRP A 28 -5.53 -8.48 3.06
C TRP A 28 -6.96 -9.01 2.91
N GLY A 29 -7.45 -9.03 1.69
CA GLY A 29 -8.84 -9.38 1.38
C GLY A 29 -9.83 -8.23 1.51
N GLY A 30 -9.38 -6.99 1.78
CA GLY A 30 -10.23 -5.83 1.95
C GLY A 30 -10.88 -5.74 3.32
N LYS A 31 -11.71 -4.74 3.52
CA LYS A 31 -12.34 -4.44 4.81
C LYS A 31 -13.09 -5.62 5.41
N ASN A 32 -13.78 -6.42 4.59
CA ASN A 32 -14.55 -7.59 4.99
C ASN A 32 -13.77 -8.90 4.86
N ARG A 33 -12.55 -8.89 4.32
CA ARG A 33 -11.71 -10.06 4.01
C ARG A 33 -12.37 -11.07 3.08
N ASP A 34 -13.22 -10.62 2.19
CA ASP A 34 -13.94 -11.42 1.20
C ASP A 34 -13.42 -11.20 -0.24
N PHE A 35 -12.38 -10.36 -0.40
CA PHE A 35 -11.81 -9.94 -1.68
C PHE A 35 -12.81 -9.22 -2.60
N ILE A 36 -13.87 -8.67 -2.03
CA ILE A 36 -14.89 -7.91 -2.74
C ILE A 36 -14.75 -6.44 -2.40
N VAL A 37 -14.76 -5.58 -3.41
CA VAL A 37 -14.79 -4.13 -3.27
C VAL A 37 -16.12 -3.61 -3.79
N ASN A 38 -16.88 -2.93 -2.93
CA ASN A 38 -18.06 -2.19 -3.34
C ASN A 38 -17.64 -0.84 -3.88
N THR A 39 -17.40 -0.77 -5.18
CA THR A 39 -17.06 0.49 -5.85
C THR A 39 -18.12 0.88 -6.86
N SER A 40 -18.26 2.18 -7.11
CA SER A 40 -19.10 2.73 -8.16
C SER A 40 -18.34 3.78 -8.96
N GLY A 41 -18.81 4.05 -10.16
CA GLY A 41 -18.21 5.09 -11.00
C GLY A 41 -16.94 4.65 -11.73
N LEU A 42 -16.69 3.34 -11.83
CA LEU A 42 -15.66 2.82 -12.74
C LEU A 42 -16.02 3.19 -14.18
N ALA A 43 -15.01 3.38 -15.00
CA ALA A 43 -15.19 3.63 -16.44
C ALA A 43 -15.67 2.34 -17.13
N ASP A 44 -16.65 2.49 -18.02
CA ASP A 44 -17.14 1.35 -18.81
C ASP A 44 -16.15 0.94 -19.92
N SER A 45 -15.22 1.82 -20.26
CA SER A 45 -14.14 1.57 -21.21
C SER A 45 -12.93 2.45 -20.90
N TRP A 46 -11.77 2.03 -21.35
CA TRP A 46 -10.53 2.77 -21.24
C TRP A 46 -10.06 3.24 -22.61
N PRO A 47 -9.33 4.38 -22.71
CA PRO A 47 -8.62 4.76 -23.91
C PRO A 47 -7.67 3.66 -24.41
N ALA A 48 -7.30 3.67 -25.67
CA ALA A 48 -6.40 2.65 -26.25
C ALA A 48 -5.03 2.57 -25.56
N ASP A 49 -4.57 3.68 -24.97
CA ASP A 49 -3.34 3.81 -24.17
C ASP A 49 -3.55 3.51 -22.68
N GLY A 50 -4.76 3.06 -22.31
CA GLY A 50 -5.11 2.70 -20.93
C GLY A 50 -5.50 3.89 -20.05
N PRO A 51 -5.63 3.67 -18.72
CA PRO A 51 -5.98 4.72 -17.78
C PRO A 51 -4.83 5.71 -17.62
N LYS A 52 -5.17 6.99 -17.42
CA LYS A 52 -4.17 8.04 -17.19
C LYS A 52 -3.32 7.74 -15.96
N LYS A 53 -1.99 7.63 -16.15
CA LYS A 53 -1.04 7.55 -15.06
C LYS A 53 -1.01 8.87 -14.28
N ILE A 54 -1.28 8.82 -12.97
CA ILE A 54 -1.25 10.01 -12.10
C ILE A 54 0.19 10.26 -11.64
N TRP A 55 0.85 9.25 -11.10
CA TRP A 55 2.25 9.30 -10.69
C TRP A 55 2.88 7.89 -10.72
N SER A 56 4.20 7.84 -10.61
CA SER A 56 4.95 6.62 -10.31
C SER A 56 6.23 6.99 -9.57
N ARG A 57 6.71 6.09 -8.71
CA ARG A 57 7.99 6.23 -8.02
C ARG A 57 8.64 4.87 -7.79
N ALA A 58 9.95 4.84 -7.80
CA ALA A 58 10.72 3.70 -7.31
C ALA A 58 10.78 3.75 -5.78
N LEU A 59 10.68 2.60 -5.14
CA LEU A 59 10.89 2.44 -3.70
C LEU A 59 12.21 1.69 -3.47
N GLY A 60 12.18 0.40 -3.51
CA GLY A 60 13.29 -0.53 -3.31
C GLY A 60 12.82 -1.93 -3.66
N ASP A 61 13.58 -2.93 -3.27
CA ASP A 61 13.25 -4.32 -3.53
C ASP A 61 12.10 -4.78 -2.62
N GLY A 62 11.28 -5.72 -3.07
CA GLY A 62 10.22 -6.30 -2.27
C GLY A 62 9.02 -6.75 -3.08
N TYR A 63 8.16 -7.50 -2.42
CA TYR A 63 6.94 -8.10 -3.01
C TYR A 63 5.70 -7.79 -2.17
N SER A 64 5.82 -6.86 -1.23
CA SER A 64 4.70 -6.45 -0.39
C SER A 64 3.59 -5.83 -1.22
N SER A 65 2.36 -6.24 -0.95
CA SER A 65 1.19 -5.53 -1.44
C SER A 65 1.01 -4.20 -0.71
N ILE A 66 0.10 -3.39 -1.18
CA ILE A 66 -0.21 -2.06 -0.65
C ILE A 66 -1.52 -2.13 0.11
N ALA A 67 -1.53 -1.65 1.36
CA ALA A 67 -2.76 -1.33 2.08
C ALA A 67 -3.13 0.13 1.84
N GLU A 68 -4.40 0.41 1.76
CA GLU A 68 -4.93 1.77 1.57
C GLU A 68 -5.99 2.06 2.62
N GLU A 69 -5.90 3.20 3.29
CA GLU A 69 -6.95 3.73 4.16
C GLU A 69 -6.94 5.25 4.15
N GLY A 70 -8.09 5.81 3.81
CA GLY A 70 -8.31 7.26 3.87
C GLY A 70 -7.36 8.10 3.01
N GLY A 71 -6.97 7.60 1.84
CA GLY A 71 -6.05 8.27 0.93
C GLY A 71 -4.58 8.13 1.30
N VAL A 72 -4.24 7.23 2.22
CA VAL A 72 -2.86 6.90 2.60
C VAL A 72 -2.53 5.47 2.18
N LEU A 73 -1.42 5.30 1.46
CA LEU A 73 -0.90 4.01 1.05
C LEU A 73 0.16 3.55 2.04
N TYR A 74 0.07 2.32 2.50
CA TYR A 74 1.07 1.68 3.36
C TYR A 74 1.67 0.49 2.66
N THR A 75 3.00 0.42 2.60
CA THR A 75 3.72 -0.71 2.02
C THR A 75 5.06 -0.91 2.70
N THR A 76 5.71 -2.01 2.38
CA THR A 76 7.07 -2.31 2.86
C THR A 76 7.97 -2.60 1.66
N PHE A 77 9.23 -2.22 1.78
CA PHE A 77 10.25 -2.49 0.77
C PHE A 77 11.62 -2.62 1.43
N ARG A 78 12.61 -3.08 0.68
CA ARG A 78 13.98 -3.23 1.16
C ARG A 78 14.89 -2.16 0.58
N ARG A 79 15.75 -1.63 1.43
CA ARG A 79 16.84 -0.73 1.08
C ARG A 79 18.13 -1.34 1.64
N ASN A 80 18.94 -1.99 0.78
CA ASN A 80 20.11 -2.77 1.20
C ASN A 80 19.75 -3.90 2.18
N THR A 81 20.29 -3.85 3.41
CA THR A 81 20.03 -4.83 4.47
C THR A 81 18.85 -4.45 5.38
N ARG A 82 18.17 -3.34 5.11
CA ARG A 82 17.13 -2.77 5.95
C ARG A 82 15.75 -2.95 5.32
N ASP A 83 14.78 -3.34 6.11
CA ASP A 83 13.38 -3.24 5.71
C ASP A 83 12.85 -1.85 6.06
N VAL A 84 12.08 -1.28 5.17
CA VAL A 84 11.47 0.05 5.29
C VAL A 84 9.96 -0.11 5.26
N ILE A 85 9.28 0.43 6.26
CA ILE A 85 7.84 0.56 6.31
C ILE A 85 7.53 2.01 5.97
N THR A 86 6.66 2.25 4.99
CA THR A 86 6.37 3.61 4.53
C THR A 86 4.88 3.89 4.43
N ALA A 87 4.52 5.14 4.69
CA ALA A 87 3.23 5.71 4.33
C ALA A 87 3.39 6.77 3.25
N LEU A 88 2.56 6.72 2.24
CA LEU A 88 2.56 7.61 1.10
C LEU A 88 1.20 8.27 0.94
N ASP A 89 1.17 9.51 0.52
CA ASP A 89 -0.04 10.17 0.04
C ASP A 89 -0.49 9.54 -1.28
N ALA A 90 -1.70 9.01 -1.32
CA ALA A 90 -2.21 8.27 -2.47
C ALA A 90 -2.36 9.14 -3.73
N ALA A 91 -2.66 10.42 -3.57
CA ALA A 91 -2.88 11.33 -4.70
C ALA A 91 -1.56 11.77 -5.36
N THR A 92 -0.47 11.86 -4.59
CA THR A 92 0.79 12.47 -5.04
C THR A 92 1.98 11.54 -5.02
N GLY A 93 1.89 10.41 -4.32
CA GLY A 93 3.00 9.48 -4.07
C GLY A 93 4.07 10.05 -3.14
N LYS A 94 3.85 11.18 -2.47
CA LYS A 94 4.81 11.75 -1.52
C LYS A 94 4.88 10.93 -0.24
N THR A 95 6.08 10.75 0.29
CA THR A 95 6.29 10.10 1.59
C THR A 95 5.71 10.97 2.70
N LEU A 96 4.86 10.40 3.52
CA LEU A 96 4.36 10.99 4.75
C LEU A 96 5.29 10.64 5.92
N TRP A 97 5.72 9.38 6.02
CA TRP A 97 6.73 8.92 6.95
C TRP A 97 7.37 7.63 6.45
N GLU A 98 8.58 7.34 6.96
CA GLU A 98 9.29 6.05 6.83
C GLU A 98 9.80 5.62 8.19
N TYR A 99 9.78 4.32 8.44
CA TYR A 99 10.44 3.67 9.55
C TYR A 99 11.28 2.53 9.00
N GLU A 100 12.57 2.52 9.30
CA GLU A 100 13.49 1.50 8.81
C GLU A 100 14.22 0.81 9.96
N TYR A 101 14.56 -0.46 9.77
CA TYR A 101 15.28 -1.26 10.74
C TYR A 101 16.16 -2.28 10.04
N GLU A 102 17.27 -2.65 10.72
CA GLU A 102 18.16 -3.69 10.23
C GLU A 102 17.46 -5.04 10.18
N ASN A 103 17.51 -5.66 9.02
CA ASN A 103 16.87 -6.95 8.80
C ASN A 103 17.63 -7.77 7.74
N PRO A 104 18.91 -8.13 7.98
CA PRO A 104 19.62 -8.99 7.06
C PRO A 104 18.88 -10.31 6.91
N PHE A 105 18.58 -10.69 5.67
CA PHE A 105 17.88 -11.93 5.35
C PHE A 105 18.55 -12.57 4.14
N THR A 106 19.12 -13.73 4.36
CA THR A 106 19.78 -14.52 3.32
C THR A 106 19.45 -15.98 3.51
N ASN A 107 18.87 -16.60 2.50
CA ASN A 107 18.69 -18.03 2.36
C ASN A 107 18.60 -18.39 0.87
N ALA A 108 18.57 -19.67 0.53
CA ALA A 108 18.53 -20.12 -0.86
C ALA A 108 17.32 -19.55 -1.65
N TYR A 109 16.18 -19.34 -1.01
CA TYR A 109 15.01 -18.73 -1.65
C TYR A 109 15.21 -17.24 -1.90
N SER A 110 15.75 -16.50 -0.92
CA SER A 110 16.02 -15.07 -1.08
C SER A 110 17.10 -14.79 -2.14
N GLU A 111 18.01 -15.72 -2.34
CA GLU A 111 19.01 -15.62 -3.43
C GLU A 111 18.37 -15.80 -4.80
N ALA A 112 17.34 -16.65 -4.91
CA ALA A 112 16.66 -16.92 -6.18
C ALA A 112 15.62 -15.86 -6.56
N VAL A 113 14.85 -15.33 -5.58
CA VAL A 113 13.70 -14.45 -5.85
C VAL A 113 13.78 -13.08 -5.19
N GLY A 114 14.80 -12.85 -4.36
CA GLY A 114 14.99 -11.61 -3.60
C GLY A 114 14.60 -11.75 -2.13
N PRO A 115 15.17 -10.91 -1.26
CA PRO A 115 15.07 -11.05 0.21
C PRO A 115 13.77 -10.47 0.83
N GLY A 116 12.75 -10.17 0.04
CA GLY A 116 11.51 -9.60 0.52
C GLY A 116 11.63 -8.09 0.82
N PRO A 117 10.74 -7.49 1.60
CA PRO A 117 9.61 -8.09 2.34
C PRO A 117 8.47 -8.60 1.45
N TYR A 118 7.70 -9.56 1.99
CA TYR A 118 6.65 -10.26 1.23
C TYR A 118 5.24 -9.95 1.75
N ALA A 119 5.08 -9.78 3.07
CA ALA A 119 3.79 -9.61 3.71
C ALA A 119 3.20 -8.21 3.46
N MET A 120 1.90 -8.15 3.21
CA MET A 120 1.15 -6.91 3.13
C MET A 120 1.02 -6.27 4.53
N PRO A 121 1.26 -4.97 4.72
CA PRO A 121 0.89 -4.28 5.94
C PRO A 121 -0.60 -4.40 6.25
N GLN A 122 -0.96 -4.40 7.52
CA GLN A 122 -2.34 -4.40 7.99
C GLN A 122 -2.61 -3.10 8.73
N VAL A 123 -3.62 -2.34 8.31
CA VAL A 123 -4.06 -1.13 9.01
C VAL A 123 -5.20 -1.51 9.94
N VAL A 124 -4.98 -1.35 11.24
CA VAL A 124 -5.94 -1.74 12.28
C VAL A 124 -6.05 -0.64 13.34
N GLY A 125 -7.19 0.02 13.39
CA GLY A 125 -7.42 1.14 14.29
C GLY A 125 -6.43 2.29 14.04
N ASP A 126 -5.59 2.60 15.03
CA ASP A 126 -4.56 3.64 14.94
C ASP A 126 -3.17 3.10 14.54
N ARG A 127 -3.08 1.87 14.06
CA ARG A 127 -1.81 1.15 13.86
C ARG A 127 -1.64 0.62 12.45
N VAL A 128 -0.38 0.54 12.03
CA VAL A 128 0.09 -0.27 10.92
C VAL A 128 0.89 -1.45 11.50
N ILE A 129 0.50 -2.67 11.18
CA ILE A 129 1.17 -3.89 11.62
C ILE A 129 1.82 -4.54 10.42
N THR A 130 3.11 -4.88 10.54
CA THR A 130 3.91 -5.51 9.47
C THR A 130 4.61 -6.74 9.98
N ALA A 131 4.87 -7.70 9.09
CA ALA A 131 5.71 -8.86 9.35
C ALA A 131 6.82 -8.91 8.30
N SER A 132 8.05 -9.13 8.74
CA SER A 132 9.19 -9.31 7.85
C SER A 132 9.40 -10.78 7.48
N GLY A 133 10.15 -11.03 6.42
CA GLY A 133 10.55 -12.39 6.05
C GLY A 133 11.34 -13.14 7.14
N THR A 134 12.01 -12.42 8.03
CA THR A 134 12.75 -12.99 9.17
C THR A 134 11.92 -13.20 10.43
N GLY A 135 10.62 -12.90 10.41
CA GLY A 135 9.75 -13.05 11.58
C GLY A 135 9.77 -11.86 12.56
N LYS A 136 10.33 -10.73 12.17
CA LYS A 136 10.18 -9.50 12.96
C LYS A 136 8.82 -8.87 12.68
N ILE A 137 8.05 -8.63 13.73
CA ILE A 137 6.73 -7.99 13.67
C ILE A 137 6.83 -6.60 14.28
N HIS A 138 6.30 -5.61 13.59
CA HIS A 138 6.25 -4.23 14.09
C HIS A 138 4.82 -3.71 14.11
N SER A 139 4.49 -2.96 15.16
CA SER A 139 3.29 -2.13 15.23
C SER A 139 3.71 -0.68 15.31
N LEU A 140 3.29 0.10 14.35
CA LEU A 140 3.61 1.53 14.25
C LEU A 140 2.33 2.36 14.39
N ASP A 141 2.47 3.56 14.90
CA ASP A 141 1.41 4.57 14.81
C ASP A 141 1.18 4.93 13.35
N LYS A 142 -0.04 4.77 12.84
CA LYS A 142 -0.32 4.95 11.41
C LYS A 142 -0.14 6.37 10.89
N LYS A 143 -0.22 7.38 11.76
CA LYS A 143 -0.09 8.78 11.36
C LYS A 143 1.36 9.25 11.35
N THR A 144 2.17 8.73 12.25
CA THR A 144 3.53 9.24 12.50
C THR A 144 4.65 8.27 12.17
N GLY A 145 4.34 6.99 11.97
CA GLY A 145 5.34 5.93 11.77
C GLY A 145 6.14 5.58 13.04
N LYS A 146 5.81 6.16 14.20
CA LYS A 146 6.52 5.86 15.44
C LYS A 146 6.21 4.44 15.90
N PRO A 147 7.24 3.64 16.26
CA PRO A 147 7.03 2.29 16.77
C PRO A 147 6.28 2.32 18.09
N LYS A 148 5.25 1.48 18.22
CA LYS A 148 4.51 1.24 19.45
C LYS A 148 5.02 -0.01 20.16
N TRP A 149 5.30 -1.07 19.41
CA TRP A 149 5.96 -2.27 19.87
C TRP A 149 6.54 -3.05 18.68
N SER A 150 7.48 -3.94 18.98
CA SER A 150 8.00 -4.91 18.03
C SER A 150 8.26 -6.24 18.73
N HIS A 151 8.21 -7.34 17.97
CA HIS A 151 8.56 -8.68 18.41
C HIS A 151 9.44 -9.37 17.39
N ASP A 152 10.33 -10.22 17.86
CA ASP A 152 11.15 -11.10 17.05
C ASP A 152 10.73 -12.55 17.34
N LEU A 153 10.06 -13.17 16.37
CA LEU A 153 9.50 -14.52 16.57
C LEU A 153 10.57 -15.58 16.86
N TYR A 154 11.78 -15.40 16.31
CA TYR A 154 12.87 -16.36 16.56
C TYR A 154 13.43 -16.20 17.97
N ASN A 155 13.74 -14.98 18.37
CA ASN A 155 14.41 -14.73 19.64
C ASN A 155 13.46 -14.79 20.84
N GLU A 156 12.21 -14.36 20.68
CA GLU A 156 11.25 -14.26 21.78
C GLU A 156 10.36 -15.51 21.91
N PHE A 157 10.01 -16.14 20.78
CA PHE A 157 9.02 -17.23 20.77
C PHE A 157 9.59 -18.56 20.23
N HIS A 158 10.90 -18.63 20.01
CA HIS A 158 11.59 -19.83 19.50
C HIS A 158 10.99 -20.36 18.18
N ALA A 159 10.49 -19.48 17.34
CA ALA A 159 9.93 -19.85 16.05
C ALA A 159 11.03 -20.41 15.13
N SER A 160 10.65 -21.33 14.25
CA SER A 160 11.57 -21.90 13.27
C SER A 160 11.76 -20.99 12.08
N GLN A 161 12.96 -20.98 11.51
CA GLN A 161 13.20 -20.33 10.25
C GLN A 161 12.43 -21.05 9.13
N LEU A 162 11.61 -20.32 8.39
CA LEU A 162 10.87 -20.86 7.27
C LEU A 162 11.69 -20.75 5.99
N GLN A 163 11.61 -21.76 5.11
CA GLN A 163 12.33 -21.80 3.85
C GLN A 163 12.05 -20.58 2.98
N PHE A 164 10.81 -20.12 2.96
CA PHE A 164 10.38 -18.96 2.16
C PHE A 164 10.24 -17.67 2.99
N GLY A 165 10.70 -17.68 4.24
CA GLY A 165 10.47 -16.62 5.20
C GLY A 165 9.00 -16.51 5.62
N TYR A 166 8.70 -15.54 6.49
CA TYR A 166 7.33 -15.22 6.90
C TYR A 166 6.71 -14.30 5.84
N SER A 167 5.88 -14.88 4.97
CA SER A 167 5.21 -14.18 3.88
C SER A 167 3.73 -13.88 4.16
N CYS A 168 3.17 -14.44 5.24
CA CYS A 168 1.80 -14.16 5.65
C CYS A 168 1.70 -12.83 6.38
N HIS A 169 0.60 -12.12 6.13
CA HIS A 169 0.24 -10.93 6.89
C HIS A 169 -0.28 -11.31 8.28
N ALA A 170 -0.13 -10.42 9.25
CA ALA A 170 -0.68 -10.61 10.58
C ALA A 170 -2.22 -10.59 10.54
N LEU A 171 -2.86 -11.54 11.20
CA LEU A 171 -4.31 -11.56 11.37
C LEU A 171 -4.66 -10.91 12.71
N PRO A 172 -5.29 -9.73 12.74
CA PRO A 172 -5.74 -9.13 13.98
C PRO A 172 -6.83 -10.00 14.63
N TYR A 173 -6.64 -10.29 15.90
CA TYR A 173 -7.60 -11.01 16.74
C TYR A 173 -7.93 -10.15 17.96
N LYS A 174 -9.17 -10.25 18.44
CA LYS A 174 -9.66 -9.49 19.62
C LYS A 174 -9.00 -9.97 20.90
#